data_411c21d25c70ba33bcf3ef2f6c2f5317
#
_entry.id   411c21d25c70ba33bcf3ef2f6c2f5317
#
_cell.length_a   1.000
_cell.length_b   1.000
_cell.length_c   1.000
_cell.angle_alpha   90.00
_cell.angle_beta   90.00
_cell.angle_gamma   90.00
#
_symmetry.space_group_name_H-M   'P 1'
#
loop_
_entity.id
_entity.type
_entity.pdbx_description
1 polymer ?
#
loop_
_entity_poly.entity_id
_entity_poly.type
_entity_poly.pdbx_seq_one_letter_code
_entity_poly.pdbx_strand_id
1 'polypeptide(L)'
;MTSCSDGTSAPPVATITISTDQPHVVAGGPLHLTYTFTLEPGARLDDDYLVFVQGLDDRGHRVWTDDHEPAVPTSLWQPGHEVQYTRTTFLPVVSYVGPLTIHTGLYRNGDRLPLAGPDGSDRGTSRAYRVGAVQILPQSAGIFIEFGEGWHDREFAGHDPALTWRWTQGSARATIDNPRQPLELYLEYDVPARPFSGPQHVVVSVGGQVVATVEALSEAQSVHRIPVPAEHLGETERVELRLDVSPTFVPADLTTSTDTRELGVRVRHLHLQRRE
;
A
#
# COMPACT_ATOMS: atom_id res chain seq x y z
N MET A 1 -33.63 -29.48 -32.60
CA MET A 1 -33.32 -29.74 -31.17
C MET A 1 -31.93 -29.18 -30.92
N THR A 2 -31.88 -27.97 -30.45
CA THR A 2 -30.59 -27.26 -30.17
C THR A 2 -30.26 -27.55 -28.69
N SER A 3 -29.27 -28.36 -28.48
CA SER A 3 -28.74 -28.65 -27.14
C SER A 3 -28.06 -27.40 -26.60
N CYS A 4 -28.68 -26.73 -25.64
CA CYS A 4 -27.97 -25.78 -24.78
C CYS A 4 -26.95 -26.58 -23.97
N SER A 5 -25.65 -26.43 -24.26
CA SER A 5 -24.60 -26.88 -23.37
C SER A 5 -24.65 -25.99 -22.14
N ASP A 6 -25.16 -26.51 -21.04
CA ASP A 6 -24.93 -25.93 -19.70
C ASP A 6 -23.42 -25.87 -19.51
N GLY A 7 -22.87 -24.67 -19.63
CA GLY A 7 -21.50 -24.37 -19.28
C GLY A 7 -21.32 -24.54 -17.77
N THR A 8 -21.06 -25.75 -17.34
CA THR A 8 -20.72 -26.06 -15.96
C THR A 8 -19.43 -25.29 -15.62
N SER A 9 -19.56 -24.21 -14.88
CA SER A 9 -18.41 -23.49 -14.31
C SER A 9 -17.55 -24.49 -13.55
N ALA A 10 -16.23 -24.44 -13.74
CA ALA A 10 -15.32 -25.32 -12.99
C ALA A 10 -15.53 -25.10 -11.49
N PRO A 11 -15.50 -26.17 -10.66
CA PRO A 11 -15.69 -26.02 -9.22
C PRO A 11 -14.63 -25.09 -8.64
N PRO A 12 -14.97 -24.32 -7.58
CA PRO A 12 -14.02 -23.46 -6.93
C PRO A 12 -12.87 -24.27 -6.32
N VAL A 13 -11.65 -23.74 -6.42
CA VAL A 13 -10.45 -24.37 -5.81
C VAL A 13 -10.16 -23.82 -4.42
N ALA A 14 -10.66 -22.64 -4.08
CA ALA A 14 -10.54 -22.02 -2.78
C ALA A 14 -11.70 -21.05 -2.53
N THR A 15 -11.97 -20.76 -1.26
CA THR A 15 -12.78 -19.59 -0.86
C THR A 15 -11.89 -18.37 -0.67
N ILE A 16 -12.47 -17.17 -0.85
CA ILE A 16 -11.80 -15.91 -0.58
C ILE A 16 -12.71 -14.94 0.13
N THR A 17 -12.17 -14.30 1.18
CA THR A 17 -12.76 -13.13 1.83
C THR A 17 -11.72 -12.04 2.01
N ILE A 18 -12.17 -10.78 2.00
CA ILE A 18 -11.35 -9.63 2.41
C ILE A 18 -12.14 -8.84 3.43
N SER A 19 -11.46 -8.42 4.48
CA SER A 19 -12.01 -7.51 5.49
C SER A 19 -11.11 -6.28 5.64
N THR A 20 -11.72 -5.18 6.08
CA THR A 20 -11.04 -3.96 6.49
C THR A 20 -11.75 -3.38 7.70
N ASP A 21 -11.01 -2.78 8.61
CA ASP A 21 -11.51 -2.00 9.74
C ASP A 21 -11.77 -0.53 9.36
N GLN A 22 -11.48 -0.15 8.10
CA GLN A 22 -11.62 1.21 7.60
C GLN A 22 -12.88 1.33 6.72
N PRO A 23 -14.00 1.88 7.22
CA PRO A 23 -15.18 2.14 6.39
C PRO A 23 -14.95 3.27 5.39
N HIS A 24 -13.98 4.15 5.67
CA HIS A 24 -13.59 5.29 4.85
C HIS A 24 -12.10 5.31 4.61
N VAL A 25 -11.69 5.82 3.46
CA VAL A 25 -10.29 6.07 3.13
C VAL A 25 -10.18 7.38 2.35
N VAL A 26 -9.21 8.22 2.70
CA VAL A 26 -8.94 9.46 1.97
C VAL A 26 -8.20 9.12 0.68
N ALA A 27 -8.52 9.80 -0.43
CA ALA A 27 -7.77 9.66 -1.68
C ALA A 27 -6.28 9.95 -1.44
N GLY A 28 -5.41 9.02 -1.81
CA GLY A 28 -3.97 9.04 -1.49
C GLY A 28 -3.62 8.43 -0.13
N GLY A 29 -4.60 8.00 0.66
CA GLY A 29 -4.39 7.43 1.98
C GLY A 29 -4.22 5.90 1.99
N PRO A 30 -3.77 5.37 3.14
CA PRO A 30 -3.58 3.93 3.32
C PRO A 30 -4.91 3.21 3.48
N LEU A 31 -4.96 2.01 2.93
CA LEU A 31 -6.05 1.05 3.10
C LEU A 31 -5.47 -0.27 3.62
N HIS A 32 -6.02 -0.76 4.73
CA HIS A 32 -5.63 -2.04 5.33
C HIS A 32 -6.62 -3.12 4.91
N LEU A 33 -6.13 -4.13 4.22
CA LEU A 33 -6.92 -5.25 3.77
C LEU A 33 -6.38 -6.54 4.40
N THR A 34 -7.24 -7.26 5.10
CA THR A 34 -6.95 -8.62 5.60
C THR A 34 -7.57 -9.61 4.64
N TYR A 35 -6.72 -10.38 3.99
CA TYR A 35 -7.05 -11.43 3.04
C TYR A 35 -7.15 -12.75 3.78
N THR A 36 -8.19 -13.51 3.50
CA THR A 36 -8.38 -14.87 4.03
C THR A 36 -8.73 -15.80 2.88
N PHE A 37 -7.90 -16.79 2.65
CA PHE A 37 -8.12 -17.86 1.68
C PHE A 37 -8.21 -19.20 2.39
N THR A 38 -9.13 -20.04 1.94
CA THR A 38 -9.19 -21.44 2.38
C THR A 38 -9.23 -22.34 1.16
N LEU A 39 -8.20 -23.17 0.99
CA LEU A 39 -8.14 -24.12 -0.12
C LEU A 39 -9.20 -25.21 0.08
N GLU A 40 -9.97 -25.53 -0.97
CA GLU A 40 -11.01 -26.55 -0.88
C GLU A 40 -10.43 -27.93 -0.56
N PRO A 41 -11.18 -28.79 0.19
CA PRO A 41 -10.75 -30.16 0.47
C PRO A 41 -10.48 -30.92 -0.82
N GLY A 42 -9.25 -31.43 -0.98
CA GLY A 42 -8.83 -32.16 -2.18
C GLY A 42 -8.32 -31.29 -3.34
N ALA A 43 -8.43 -29.97 -3.24
CA ALA A 43 -7.77 -29.08 -4.19
C ALA A 43 -6.28 -28.97 -3.91
N ARG A 44 -5.50 -28.72 -4.96
CA ARG A 44 -4.06 -28.49 -4.89
C ARG A 44 -3.67 -27.44 -5.90
N LEU A 45 -2.76 -26.55 -5.52
CA LEU A 45 -2.14 -25.56 -6.38
C LEU A 45 -0.68 -25.95 -6.55
N ASP A 46 -0.30 -26.39 -7.76
CA ASP A 46 1.08 -26.81 -8.05
C ASP A 46 1.99 -25.65 -8.43
N ASP A 47 1.40 -24.47 -8.69
CA ASP A 47 2.08 -23.26 -9.11
C ASP A 47 1.81 -22.09 -8.15
N ASP A 48 2.65 -21.05 -8.22
CA ASP A 48 2.45 -19.81 -7.49
C ASP A 48 1.60 -18.83 -8.31
N TYR A 49 0.50 -18.40 -7.70
CA TYR A 49 -0.46 -17.45 -8.25
C TYR A 49 -0.34 -16.11 -7.55
N LEU A 50 -0.54 -15.05 -8.32
CA LEU A 50 -0.70 -13.69 -7.81
C LEU A 50 -2.14 -13.45 -7.38
N VAL A 51 -2.32 -12.60 -6.37
CA VAL A 51 -3.61 -12.03 -6.01
C VAL A 51 -3.78 -10.75 -6.81
N PHE A 52 -4.81 -10.66 -7.65
CA PHE A 52 -5.19 -9.36 -8.20
C PHE A 52 -6.23 -8.70 -7.30
N VAL A 53 -6.16 -7.39 -7.21
CA VAL A 53 -7.14 -6.57 -6.51
C VAL A 53 -7.52 -5.40 -7.39
N GLN A 54 -8.82 -5.16 -7.53
CA GLN A 54 -9.37 -4.08 -8.33
C GLN A 54 -10.41 -3.33 -7.51
N GLY A 55 -10.23 -2.01 -7.39
CA GLY A 55 -11.24 -1.10 -6.87
C GLY A 55 -12.04 -0.50 -8.01
N LEU A 56 -13.34 -0.70 -8.00
CA LEU A 56 -14.27 -0.19 -9.01
C LEU A 56 -15.15 0.90 -8.41
N ASP A 57 -15.35 2.00 -9.17
CA ASP A 57 -16.30 3.05 -8.82
C ASP A 57 -17.76 2.59 -8.97
N ASP A 58 -18.71 3.47 -8.70
CA ASP A 58 -20.15 3.24 -8.82
C ASP A 58 -20.62 2.96 -10.26
N ARG A 59 -19.81 3.28 -11.27
CA ARG A 59 -20.04 3.01 -12.69
C ARG A 59 -19.34 1.75 -13.18
N GLY A 60 -18.55 1.11 -12.31
CA GLY A 60 -17.76 -0.07 -12.65
C GLY A 60 -16.43 0.24 -13.35
N HIS A 61 -15.98 1.50 -13.36
CA HIS A 61 -14.65 1.83 -13.86
C HIS A 61 -13.60 1.51 -12.80
N ARG A 62 -12.46 0.98 -13.27
CA ARG A 62 -11.34 0.65 -12.39
C ARG A 62 -10.62 1.94 -11.95
N VAL A 63 -10.66 2.21 -10.66
CA VAL A 63 -10.03 3.36 -10.01
C VAL A 63 -8.65 3.01 -9.46
N TRP A 64 -8.48 1.75 -9.02
CA TRP A 64 -7.28 1.30 -8.31
C TRP A 64 -7.01 -0.17 -8.53
N THR A 65 -5.75 -0.58 -8.44
CA THR A 65 -5.29 -1.98 -8.43
C THR A 65 -4.16 -2.17 -7.42
N ASP A 66 -4.06 -3.39 -6.85
CA ASP A 66 -2.98 -3.80 -5.95
C ASP A 66 -2.67 -5.29 -6.16
N ASP A 67 -2.11 -5.62 -7.32
CA ASP A 67 -1.71 -6.98 -7.63
C ASP A 67 -0.44 -7.33 -6.85
N HIS A 68 -0.43 -8.49 -6.18
CA HIS A 68 0.68 -8.87 -5.31
C HIS A 68 0.83 -10.38 -5.14
N GLU A 69 1.99 -10.81 -4.67
CA GLU A 69 2.22 -12.16 -4.18
C GLU A 69 1.59 -12.31 -2.79
N PRO A 70 0.86 -13.40 -2.50
CA PRO A 70 0.40 -13.66 -1.14
C PRO A 70 1.58 -13.91 -0.20
N ALA A 71 1.38 -13.65 1.12
CA ALA A 71 2.44 -13.79 2.12
C ALA A 71 3.04 -15.21 2.20
N VAL A 72 2.25 -16.22 1.84
CA VAL A 72 2.68 -17.60 1.66
C VAL A 72 2.44 -17.98 0.21
N PRO A 73 3.45 -18.45 -0.54
CA PRO A 73 3.29 -18.92 -1.92
C PRO A 73 2.14 -19.92 -2.04
N THR A 74 1.31 -19.78 -3.08
CA THR A 74 0.09 -20.62 -3.21
C THR A 74 0.39 -22.08 -3.40
N SER A 75 1.53 -22.46 -3.94
CA SER A 75 2.01 -23.85 -4.05
C SER A 75 2.23 -24.54 -2.69
N LEU A 76 2.37 -23.75 -1.62
CA LEU A 76 2.53 -24.25 -0.25
C LEU A 76 1.21 -24.32 0.53
N TRP A 77 0.10 -23.88 -0.05
CA TRP A 77 -1.20 -23.93 0.62
C TRP A 77 -1.68 -25.37 0.76
N GLN A 78 -2.27 -25.67 1.92
CA GLN A 78 -2.73 -27.03 2.22
C GLN A 78 -4.27 -27.09 2.18
N PRO A 79 -4.85 -28.17 1.62
CA PRO A 79 -6.29 -28.36 1.56
C PRO A 79 -6.97 -28.23 2.93
N GLY A 80 -8.04 -27.45 3.00
CA GLY A 80 -8.80 -27.21 4.22
C GLY A 80 -8.13 -26.30 5.24
N HIS A 81 -6.92 -25.75 4.96
CA HIS A 81 -6.25 -24.80 5.84
C HIS A 81 -6.48 -23.37 5.38
N GLU A 82 -6.60 -22.49 6.37
CA GLU A 82 -6.74 -21.05 6.16
C GLU A 82 -5.37 -20.39 6.02
N VAL A 83 -5.22 -19.53 5.01
CA VAL A 83 -4.09 -18.65 4.83
C VAL A 83 -4.59 -17.21 4.99
N GLN A 84 -4.16 -16.55 6.07
CA GLN A 84 -4.56 -15.19 6.37
C GLN A 84 -3.34 -14.28 6.43
N TYR A 85 -3.46 -13.09 5.84
CA TYR A 85 -2.46 -12.04 5.96
C TYR A 85 -3.09 -10.65 5.77
N THR A 86 -2.45 -9.64 6.35
CA THR A 86 -2.85 -8.24 6.20
C THR A 86 -1.84 -7.50 5.35
N ARG A 87 -2.35 -6.69 4.44
CA ARG A 87 -1.56 -5.82 3.57
C ARG A 87 -2.03 -4.37 3.72
N THR A 88 -1.07 -3.46 3.86
CA THR A 88 -1.30 -2.02 3.75
C THR A 88 -0.96 -1.60 2.33
N THR A 89 -1.90 -0.98 1.66
CA THR A 89 -1.74 -0.41 0.32
C THR A 89 -2.18 1.05 0.34
N PHE A 90 -1.83 1.82 -0.67
CA PHE A 90 -2.25 3.22 -0.77
C PHE A 90 -3.18 3.39 -1.96
N LEU A 91 -4.32 4.03 -1.73
CA LEU A 91 -5.17 4.44 -2.83
C LEU A 91 -4.49 5.57 -3.62
N PRO A 92 -4.64 5.62 -4.94
CA PRO A 92 -4.13 6.73 -5.72
C PRO A 92 -4.84 8.04 -5.35
N VAL A 93 -4.19 9.17 -5.58
CA VAL A 93 -4.86 10.47 -5.54
C VAL A 93 -5.71 10.60 -6.79
N VAL A 94 -7.02 10.42 -6.62
CA VAL A 94 -8.01 10.49 -7.70
C VAL A 94 -9.06 11.55 -7.40
N SER A 95 -9.71 12.05 -8.45
CA SER A 95 -10.82 12.99 -8.32
C SER A 95 -12.14 12.31 -7.95
N TYR A 96 -12.22 10.99 -8.02
CA TYR A 96 -13.40 10.24 -7.63
C TYR A 96 -13.57 10.25 -6.12
N VAL A 97 -14.78 10.55 -5.68
CA VAL A 97 -15.26 10.49 -4.29
C VAL A 97 -16.54 9.69 -4.29
N GLY A 98 -16.61 8.64 -3.47
CA GLY A 98 -17.77 7.75 -3.50
C GLY A 98 -17.43 6.33 -3.10
N PRO A 99 -18.38 5.39 -3.21
CA PRO A 99 -18.17 3.99 -2.87
C PRO A 99 -17.21 3.32 -3.85
N LEU A 100 -16.18 2.67 -3.31
CA LEU A 100 -15.24 1.82 -4.04
C LEU A 100 -15.56 0.36 -3.74
N THR A 101 -15.96 -0.41 -4.74
CA THR A 101 -16.21 -1.84 -4.61
C THR A 101 -14.92 -2.61 -4.88
N ILE A 102 -14.53 -3.50 -3.97
CA ILE A 102 -13.30 -4.28 -4.07
C ILE A 102 -13.60 -5.64 -4.68
N HIS A 103 -12.89 -5.94 -5.76
CA HIS A 103 -12.91 -7.23 -6.45
C HIS A 103 -11.52 -7.85 -6.42
N THR A 104 -11.45 -9.18 -6.27
CA THR A 104 -10.19 -9.91 -6.20
C THR A 104 -10.31 -11.32 -6.79
N GLY A 105 -9.17 -11.98 -6.94
CA GLY A 105 -9.05 -13.36 -7.35
C GLY A 105 -7.58 -13.78 -7.45
N LEU A 106 -7.36 -15.04 -7.79
CA LEU A 106 -6.03 -15.59 -8.06
C LEU A 106 -5.81 -15.70 -9.56
N TYR A 107 -4.63 -15.30 -10.05
CA TYR A 107 -4.28 -15.41 -11.46
C TYR A 107 -2.81 -15.77 -11.68
N ARG A 108 -2.53 -16.37 -12.84
CA ARG A 108 -1.19 -16.65 -13.34
C ARG A 108 -1.22 -16.61 -14.86
N ASN A 109 -0.26 -15.89 -15.46
CA ASN A 109 -0.14 -15.79 -16.93
C ASN A 109 -1.43 -15.37 -17.65
N GLY A 110 -2.27 -14.56 -17.01
CA GLY A 110 -3.56 -14.11 -17.56
C GLY A 110 -4.75 -15.02 -17.25
N ASP A 111 -4.52 -16.25 -16.80
CA ASP A 111 -5.58 -17.18 -16.42
C ASP A 111 -5.97 -16.99 -14.94
N ARG A 112 -7.28 -16.92 -14.68
CA ARG A 112 -7.85 -16.77 -13.34
C ARG A 112 -8.43 -18.07 -12.83
N LEU A 113 -8.18 -18.37 -11.55
CA LEU A 113 -8.74 -19.54 -10.89
C LEU A 113 -10.21 -19.35 -10.51
N PRO A 114 -11.03 -20.42 -10.57
CA PRO A 114 -12.36 -20.42 -10.00
C PRO A 114 -12.26 -20.42 -8.47
N LEU A 115 -12.86 -19.41 -7.80
CA LEU A 115 -12.94 -19.28 -6.35
C LEU A 115 -14.41 -19.17 -5.92
N ALA A 116 -14.68 -19.38 -4.63
CA ALA A 116 -15.94 -19.03 -4.01
C ALA A 116 -15.77 -17.70 -3.25
N GLY A 117 -16.51 -16.68 -3.66
CA GLY A 117 -16.60 -15.42 -2.95
C GLY A 117 -17.62 -15.46 -1.80
N PRO A 118 -17.63 -14.47 -0.89
CA PRO A 118 -18.51 -14.46 0.28
C PRO A 118 -20.01 -14.50 -0.06
N ASP A 119 -20.41 -13.98 -1.21
CA ASP A 119 -21.82 -13.89 -1.62
C ASP A 119 -22.22 -14.95 -2.67
N GLY A 120 -21.36 -15.96 -2.93
CA GLY A 120 -21.53 -16.87 -4.05
C GLY A 120 -21.53 -16.17 -5.41
N SER A 121 -21.07 -14.93 -5.44
CA SER A 121 -21.07 -14.04 -6.60
C SER A 121 -19.90 -14.36 -7.53
N ASP A 122 -19.97 -15.54 -8.17
CA ASP A 122 -19.27 -15.75 -9.42
C ASP A 122 -19.95 -14.87 -10.49
N ARG A 123 -19.32 -13.80 -10.90
CA ARG A 123 -19.74 -13.05 -12.07
C ARG A 123 -19.26 -13.76 -13.34
N GLY A 124 -19.65 -15.02 -13.48
CA GLY A 124 -19.44 -15.80 -14.69
C GLY A 124 -17.95 -15.92 -15.07
N THR A 125 -17.65 -15.76 -16.35
CA THR A 125 -16.30 -16.00 -16.91
C THR A 125 -15.21 -15.06 -16.44
N SER A 126 -15.51 -13.97 -15.72
CA SER A 126 -14.51 -12.98 -15.28
C SER A 126 -13.67 -13.43 -14.11
N ARG A 127 -14.19 -14.34 -13.26
CA ARG A 127 -13.54 -14.84 -12.04
C ARG A 127 -12.94 -13.70 -11.18
N ALA A 128 -13.69 -12.61 -11.08
CA ALA A 128 -13.40 -11.46 -10.23
C ALA A 128 -14.50 -11.38 -9.16
N TYR A 129 -14.14 -11.71 -7.93
CA TYR A 129 -15.09 -11.87 -6.84
C TYR A 129 -15.22 -10.58 -6.06
N ARG A 130 -16.45 -10.09 -5.87
CA ARG A 130 -16.72 -8.96 -4.99
C ARG A 130 -16.54 -9.39 -3.55
N VAL A 131 -15.65 -8.72 -2.82
CA VAL A 131 -15.27 -9.11 -1.45
C VAL A 131 -15.49 -8.03 -0.41
N GLY A 132 -15.78 -6.79 -0.83
CA GLY A 132 -16.02 -5.69 0.08
C GLY A 132 -16.25 -4.36 -0.63
N ALA A 133 -16.42 -3.31 0.18
CA ALA A 133 -16.48 -1.93 -0.29
C ALA A 133 -15.98 -0.99 0.79
N VAL A 134 -15.39 0.14 0.37
CA VAL A 134 -14.99 1.26 1.22
C VAL A 134 -15.47 2.57 0.61
N GLN A 135 -15.60 3.62 1.41
CA GLN A 135 -15.94 4.96 0.92
C GLN A 135 -14.67 5.76 0.68
N ILE A 136 -14.43 6.22 -0.54
CA ILE A 136 -13.36 7.18 -0.83
C ILE A 136 -13.83 8.57 -0.44
N LEU A 137 -13.05 9.23 0.42
CA LEU A 137 -13.20 10.63 0.79
C LEU A 137 -12.27 11.51 -0.05
N PRO A 138 -12.62 12.79 -0.24
CA PRO A 138 -11.75 13.72 -0.94
C PRO A 138 -10.42 13.91 -0.21
N GLN A 139 -9.34 14.19 -0.94
CA GLN A 139 -8.02 14.43 -0.36
C GLN A 139 -8.03 15.53 0.72
N SER A 140 -8.91 16.54 0.58
CA SER A 140 -9.09 17.62 1.56
C SER A 140 -9.64 17.16 2.93
N ALA A 141 -10.17 15.94 3.04
CA ALA A 141 -10.59 15.37 4.33
C ALA A 141 -9.39 14.81 5.13
N GLY A 142 -8.22 14.66 4.50
CA GLY A 142 -6.98 14.21 5.13
C GLY A 142 -6.20 15.34 5.78
N ILE A 143 -5.03 14.99 6.31
CA ILE A 143 -4.06 15.95 6.84
C ILE A 143 -3.11 16.30 5.71
N PHE A 144 -3.06 17.59 5.37
CA PHE A 144 -2.14 18.08 4.33
C PHE A 144 -0.72 18.19 4.89
N ILE A 145 0.25 17.72 4.10
CA ILE A 145 1.67 17.80 4.43
C ILE A 145 2.33 18.78 3.47
N GLU A 146 2.89 19.85 4.01
CA GLU A 146 3.68 20.81 3.30
C GLU A 146 5.16 20.44 3.39
N PHE A 147 5.76 20.00 2.29
CA PHE A 147 7.17 19.63 2.21
C PHE A 147 8.05 20.87 2.17
N GLY A 148 9.05 20.96 3.05
CA GLY A 148 9.96 22.09 3.21
C GLY A 148 11.41 21.72 2.89
N GLU A 149 12.34 22.22 3.70
CA GLU A 149 13.78 22.02 3.51
C GLU A 149 14.16 20.53 3.60
N GLY A 150 15.18 20.14 2.84
CA GLY A 150 15.72 18.78 2.83
C GLY A 150 14.92 17.76 2.02
N TRP A 151 13.84 18.18 1.37
CA TRP A 151 13.12 17.35 0.39
C TRP A 151 13.49 17.76 -1.03
N HIS A 152 13.83 16.78 -1.85
CA HIS A 152 13.95 17.01 -3.29
C HIS A 152 12.57 17.06 -3.97
N ASP A 153 12.53 17.58 -5.18
CA ASP A 153 11.31 17.62 -5.98
C ASP A 153 10.75 16.21 -6.21
N ARG A 154 9.43 16.16 -6.47
CA ARG A 154 8.78 14.89 -6.78
C ARG A 154 9.29 14.33 -8.09
N GLU A 155 9.70 13.09 -8.06
CA GLU A 155 10.10 12.30 -9.22
C GLU A 155 9.05 11.22 -9.52
N PHE A 156 9.11 10.65 -10.72
CA PHE A 156 8.22 9.58 -11.15
C PHE A 156 8.98 8.59 -12.03
N ALA A 157 8.49 7.35 -12.08
CA ALA A 157 9.03 6.36 -12.99
C ALA A 157 8.69 6.73 -14.44
N GLY A 158 9.68 6.77 -15.32
CA GLY A 158 9.48 7.18 -16.70
C GLY A 158 8.49 6.32 -17.50
N HIS A 159 8.27 5.08 -17.05
CA HIS A 159 7.32 4.12 -17.64
C HIS A 159 5.96 4.10 -16.93
N ASP A 160 5.86 4.64 -15.72
CA ASP A 160 4.62 4.70 -14.94
C ASP A 160 4.55 5.99 -14.10
N PRO A 161 3.81 7.00 -14.57
CA PRO A 161 3.66 8.27 -13.85
C PRO A 161 2.91 8.15 -12.51
N ALA A 162 2.23 7.03 -12.25
CA ALA A 162 1.58 6.78 -10.96
C ALA A 162 2.59 6.42 -9.86
N LEU A 163 3.75 5.88 -10.25
CA LEU A 163 4.84 5.58 -9.33
C LEU A 163 5.67 6.84 -9.08
N THR A 164 5.37 7.54 -7.99
CA THR A 164 6.05 8.79 -7.60
C THR A 164 6.80 8.62 -6.29
N TRP A 165 7.82 9.46 -6.08
CA TRP A 165 8.59 9.52 -4.84
C TRP A 165 9.22 10.90 -4.63
N ARG A 166 9.74 11.10 -3.43
CA ARG A 166 10.66 12.19 -3.10
C ARG A 166 11.88 11.62 -2.41
N TRP A 167 13.05 12.14 -2.74
CA TRP A 167 14.25 11.87 -1.95
C TRP A 167 14.35 12.82 -0.77
N THR A 168 14.85 12.35 0.36
CA THR A 168 15.31 13.18 1.46
C THR A 168 16.78 13.53 1.29
N GLN A 169 17.22 14.61 1.91
CA GLN A 169 18.61 14.83 2.33
C GLN A 169 18.85 14.17 3.70
N GLY A 170 19.95 14.50 4.36
CA GLY A 170 20.25 14.01 5.71
C GLY A 170 19.26 14.48 6.77
N SER A 171 18.61 15.64 6.55
CA SER A 171 17.49 16.10 7.37
C SER A 171 16.43 16.71 6.48
N ALA A 172 15.21 16.19 6.52
CA ALA A 172 14.09 16.62 5.70
C ALA A 172 12.92 17.04 6.61
N ARG A 173 12.39 18.24 6.39
CA ARG A 173 11.35 18.85 7.20
C ARG A 173 10.07 19.03 6.43
N ALA A 174 8.96 18.77 7.07
CA ALA A 174 7.62 19.05 6.57
C ALA A 174 6.77 19.67 7.67
N THR A 175 5.68 20.28 7.32
CA THR A 175 4.77 20.93 8.27
C THR A 175 3.35 20.44 8.02
N ILE A 176 2.60 20.25 9.09
CA ILE A 176 1.18 19.91 9.06
C ILE A 176 0.38 20.90 9.91
N ASP A 177 -0.89 21.07 9.59
CA ASP A 177 -1.84 21.72 10.50
C ASP A 177 -2.11 20.80 11.67
N ASN A 178 -2.06 21.32 12.90
CA ASN A 178 -2.20 20.56 14.13
C ASN A 178 -3.65 20.11 14.37
N PRO A 179 -3.95 18.81 14.25
CA PRO A 179 -5.31 18.31 14.51
C PRO A 179 -5.63 18.16 15.99
N ARG A 180 -4.65 18.35 16.90
CA ARG A 180 -4.78 18.29 18.36
C ARG A 180 -5.35 16.97 18.88
N GLN A 181 -5.11 15.89 18.16
CA GLN A 181 -5.57 14.55 18.52
C GLN A 181 -4.52 13.51 18.04
N PRO A 182 -4.50 12.30 18.61
CA PRO A 182 -3.53 11.28 18.22
C PRO A 182 -3.58 10.99 16.72
N LEU A 183 -2.40 10.75 16.13
CA LEU A 183 -2.26 10.44 14.71
C LEU A 183 -1.59 9.08 14.52
N GLU A 184 -1.79 8.52 13.36
CA GLU A 184 -0.98 7.45 12.78
C GLU A 184 -0.20 8.02 11.58
N LEU A 185 1.10 7.96 11.64
CA LEU A 185 1.97 8.31 10.52
C LEU A 185 2.31 7.03 9.74
N TYR A 186 2.09 7.09 8.44
CA TYR A 186 2.52 6.05 7.49
C TYR A 186 3.70 6.57 6.70
N LEU A 187 4.80 5.86 6.81
CA LEU A 187 6.04 6.15 6.08
C LEU A 187 6.40 4.94 5.24
N GLU A 188 6.32 5.10 3.93
CA GLU A 188 6.76 4.10 2.96
C GLU A 188 7.97 4.61 2.19
N TYR A 189 9.05 3.87 2.27
CA TYR A 189 10.30 4.21 1.60
C TYR A 189 11.06 2.98 1.14
N ASP A 190 12.02 3.20 0.24
CA ASP A 190 13.04 2.23 -0.14
C ASP A 190 14.40 2.92 -0.32
N VAL A 191 15.43 2.10 -0.52
CA VAL A 191 16.79 2.54 -0.83
C VAL A 191 17.26 1.75 -2.06
N PRO A 192 17.00 2.23 -3.28
CA PRO A 192 17.20 1.46 -4.52
C PRO A 192 18.67 1.22 -4.89
N ALA A 193 19.59 1.93 -4.26
CA ALA A 193 21.02 1.69 -4.38
C ALA A 193 21.62 1.68 -2.98
N ARG A 194 22.25 0.58 -2.60
CA ARG A 194 22.92 0.44 -1.31
C ARG A 194 24.39 0.77 -1.43
N PRO A 195 24.79 2.05 -1.32
CA PRO A 195 26.18 2.42 -1.33
C PRO A 195 26.88 2.09 0.00
N PHE A 196 26.13 1.59 0.99
CA PHE A 196 26.62 1.38 2.34
C PHE A 196 26.71 -0.11 2.69
N SER A 197 27.69 -0.48 3.51
CA SER A 197 27.83 -1.83 4.07
C SER A 197 26.89 -2.11 5.25
N GLY A 198 26.31 -1.05 5.86
CA GLY A 198 25.43 -1.13 7.03
C GLY A 198 24.02 -0.60 6.73
N PRO A 199 23.11 -0.65 7.74
CA PRO A 199 21.77 -0.08 7.60
C PRO A 199 21.83 1.43 7.50
N GLN A 200 20.81 2.00 6.83
CA GLN A 200 20.47 3.41 6.96
C GLN A 200 19.48 3.59 8.11
N HIS A 201 19.70 4.59 8.95
CA HIS A 201 18.79 4.92 10.05
C HIS A 201 17.93 6.10 9.64
N VAL A 202 16.64 5.99 9.89
CA VAL A 202 15.65 7.07 9.70
C VAL A 202 15.04 7.38 11.06
N VAL A 203 15.38 8.53 11.62
CA VAL A 203 14.79 9.03 12.86
C VAL A 203 13.60 9.93 12.48
N VAL A 204 12.42 9.57 12.95
CA VAL A 204 11.18 10.31 12.72
C VAL A 204 10.83 11.12 13.94
N SER A 205 10.69 12.43 13.79
CA SER A 205 10.32 13.35 14.87
C SER A 205 9.07 14.15 14.50
N VAL A 206 8.19 14.37 15.48
CA VAL A 206 6.99 15.20 15.35
C VAL A 206 6.95 16.19 16.53
N GLY A 207 6.78 17.49 16.27
CA GLY A 207 6.79 18.53 17.29
C GLY A 207 8.10 18.57 18.09
N GLY A 208 9.22 18.16 17.49
CA GLY A 208 10.54 18.07 18.13
C GLY A 208 10.75 16.81 19.01
N GLN A 209 9.77 15.91 19.09
CA GLN A 209 9.87 14.65 19.83
C GLN A 209 10.10 13.49 18.86
N VAL A 210 11.05 12.60 19.19
CA VAL A 210 11.28 11.37 18.41
C VAL A 210 10.11 10.42 18.63
N VAL A 211 9.45 10.04 17.54
CA VAL A 211 8.32 9.08 17.56
C VAL A 211 8.73 7.69 17.06
N ALA A 212 9.78 7.60 16.26
CA ALA A 212 10.34 6.32 15.82
C ALA A 212 11.78 6.44 15.36
N THR A 213 12.50 5.32 15.42
CA THR A 213 13.76 5.11 14.71
C THR A 213 13.61 3.82 13.92
N VAL A 214 13.81 3.89 12.61
CA VAL A 214 13.65 2.75 11.67
C VAL A 214 14.97 2.49 10.97
N GLU A 215 15.26 1.22 10.74
CA GLU A 215 16.44 0.80 10.00
C GLU A 215 16.06 0.29 8.61
N ALA A 216 16.63 0.88 7.58
CA ALA A 216 16.50 0.42 6.21
C ALA A 216 17.54 -0.68 5.93
N LEU A 217 17.14 -1.94 6.10
CA LEU A 217 18.02 -3.10 5.96
C LEU A 217 18.01 -3.69 4.54
N SER A 218 17.04 -3.36 3.71
CA SER A 218 16.90 -3.95 2.37
C SER A 218 16.43 -2.92 1.34
N GLU A 219 16.69 -3.23 0.06
CA GLU A 219 16.12 -2.48 -1.07
C GLU A 219 14.60 -2.67 -1.19
N ALA A 220 14.04 -3.60 -0.41
CA ALA A 220 12.61 -3.84 -0.40
C ALA A 220 11.86 -2.64 0.17
N GLN A 221 10.76 -2.33 -0.44
CA GLN A 221 9.80 -1.32 0.00
C GLN A 221 9.24 -1.71 1.37
N SER A 222 9.31 -0.80 2.32
CA SER A 222 8.84 -1.00 3.69
C SER A 222 7.81 0.05 4.06
N VAL A 223 6.67 -0.39 4.62
CA VAL A 223 5.63 0.49 5.17
C VAL A 223 5.70 0.44 6.70
N HIS A 224 5.96 1.59 7.31
CA HIS A 224 5.98 1.75 8.76
C HIS A 224 4.72 2.49 9.21
N ARG A 225 4.03 1.92 10.21
CA ARG A 225 2.94 2.56 10.94
C ARG A 225 3.51 3.07 12.27
N ILE A 226 3.48 4.38 12.46
CA ILE A 226 4.12 5.04 13.59
C ILE A 226 3.04 5.82 14.36
N PRO A 227 2.69 5.40 15.58
CA PRO A 227 1.76 6.16 16.40
C PRO A 227 2.38 7.48 16.83
N VAL A 228 1.60 8.57 16.70
CA VAL A 228 1.97 9.91 17.14
C VAL A 228 0.99 10.34 18.23
N PRO A 229 1.41 10.32 19.51
CA PRO A 229 0.58 10.78 20.61
C PRO A 229 0.25 12.26 20.49
N ALA A 230 -0.95 12.67 20.98
CA ALA A 230 -1.40 14.06 20.89
C ALA A 230 -0.45 15.04 21.61
N GLU A 231 0.17 14.62 22.71
CA GLU A 231 1.12 15.42 23.47
C GLU A 231 2.38 15.82 22.67
N HIS A 232 2.75 15.05 21.65
CA HIS A 232 3.88 15.41 20.76
C HIS A 232 3.52 16.51 19.74
N LEU A 233 2.23 16.76 19.52
CA LEU A 233 1.77 17.81 18.61
C LEU A 233 1.83 19.20 19.23
N GLY A 234 1.87 19.30 20.56
CA GLY A 234 1.91 20.58 21.29
C GLY A 234 0.67 21.45 21.06
N GLU A 235 0.79 22.74 21.36
CA GLU A 235 -0.32 23.70 21.32
C GLU A 235 -0.29 24.60 20.07
N THR A 236 0.77 24.56 19.26
CA THR A 236 0.92 25.41 18.09
C THR A 236 -0.08 24.99 16.99
N GLU A 237 -0.46 25.95 16.12
CA GLU A 237 -1.35 25.67 14.99
C GLU A 237 -0.70 24.78 13.95
N ARG A 238 0.62 24.85 13.83
CA ARG A 238 1.41 24.07 12.87
C ARG A 238 2.48 23.28 13.60
N VAL A 239 2.68 22.03 13.15
CA VAL A 239 3.62 21.09 13.74
C VAL A 239 4.65 20.65 12.71
N GLU A 240 5.93 20.65 13.10
CA GLU A 240 7.00 20.12 12.27
C GLU A 240 7.01 18.58 12.34
N LEU A 241 7.13 17.97 11.18
CA LEU A 241 7.48 16.57 10.96
C LEU A 241 8.89 16.56 10.36
N ARG A 242 9.83 15.81 10.97
CA ARG A 242 11.21 15.75 10.51
C ARG A 242 11.66 14.30 10.35
N LEU A 243 12.37 14.03 9.26
CA LEU A 243 13.09 12.80 9.01
C LEU A 243 14.58 13.11 9.00
N ASP A 244 15.33 12.56 9.97
CA ASP A 244 16.79 12.61 9.98
C ASP A 244 17.32 11.25 9.49
N VAL A 245 18.10 11.27 8.42
CA VAL A 245 18.55 10.07 7.70
C VAL A 245 20.07 10.00 7.71
N SER A 246 20.61 8.86 8.12
CA SER A 246 22.07 8.63 8.15
C SER A 246 22.39 7.15 7.89
N PRO A 247 23.42 6.86 7.07
CA PRO A 247 24.18 7.76 6.23
C PRO A 247 23.41 8.23 4.99
N THR A 248 23.89 9.32 4.37
CA THR A 248 23.44 9.80 3.04
C THR A 248 24.49 9.50 1.99
N PHE A 249 24.17 9.68 0.71
CA PHE A 249 25.09 9.47 -0.40
C PHE A 249 24.89 10.49 -1.53
N VAL A 250 25.94 10.65 -2.33
CA VAL A 250 25.88 11.43 -3.57
C VAL A 250 26.13 10.44 -4.72
N PRO A 251 25.17 10.24 -5.63
CA PRO A 251 25.32 9.26 -6.73
C PRO A 251 26.55 9.46 -7.60
N ALA A 252 26.94 10.72 -7.89
CA ALA A 252 28.11 11.03 -8.68
C ALA A 252 29.44 10.57 -8.05
N ASP A 253 29.50 10.44 -6.72
CA ASP A 253 30.71 9.99 -6.00
C ASP A 253 30.87 8.46 -6.02
N LEU A 254 29.80 7.74 -6.36
CA LEU A 254 29.75 6.28 -6.22
C LEU A 254 29.61 5.54 -7.56
N THR A 255 29.15 6.23 -8.59
CA THR A 255 28.82 5.63 -9.88
C THR A 255 29.21 6.58 -11.04
N THR A 256 28.88 6.20 -12.26
CA THR A 256 28.99 7.09 -13.44
C THR A 256 27.83 8.09 -13.56
N SER A 257 27.00 8.21 -12.53
CA SER A 257 25.90 9.18 -12.50
C SER A 257 26.42 10.61 -12.52
N THR A 258 25.66 11.51 -13.12
CA THR A 258 25.90 12.97 -13.05
C THR A 258 25.10 13.65 -11.93
N ASP A 259 24.36 12.88 -11.14
CA ASP A 259 23.54 13.41 -10.02
C ASP A 259 24.45 13.72 -8.83
N THR A 260 24.54 15.00 -8.52
CA THR A 260 25.36 15.57 -7.41
C THR A 260 24.54 15.89 -6.16
N ARG A 261 23.26 15.53 -6.12
CA ARG A 261 22.42 15.75 -4.95
C ARG A 261 22.82 14.84 -3.79
N GLU A 262 22.73 15.35 -2.58
CA GLU A 262 22.74 14.51 -1.38
C GLU A 262 21.42 13.76 -1.28
N LEU A 263 21.45 12.46 -1.20
CA LEU A 263 20.30 11.58 -1.13
C LEU A 263 20.32 10.75 0.15
N GLY A 264 19.19 10.75 0.86
CA GLY A 264 18.92 9.89 2.01
C GLY A 264 18.11 8.65 1.62
N VAL A 265 16.82 8.63 1.97
CA VAL A 265 15.87 7.58 1.57
C VAL A 265 14.91 8.10 0.51
N ARG A 266 14.42 7.17 -0.32
CA ARG A 266 13.42 7.45 -1.33
C ARG A 266 12.02 7.18 -0.77
N VAL A 267 11.33 8.26 -0.37
CA VAL A 267 9.99 8.19 0.23
C VAL A 267 8.93 8.11 -0.88
N ARG A 268 8.16 7.05 -0.88
CA ARG A 268 7.03 6.82 -1.79
C ARG A 268 5.74 7.39 -1.24
N HIS A 269 5.46 7.08 0.03
CA HIS A 269 4.29 7.60 0.73
C HIS A 269 4.68 8.15 2.10
N LEU A 270 4.21 9.34 2.39
CA LEU A 270 4.21 9.96 3.70
C LEU A 270 2.77 10.45 3.93
N HIS A 271 2.07 9.83 4.87
CA HIS A 271 0.67 10.10 5.12
C HIS A 271 0.39 10.13 6.62
N LEU A 272 -0.50 11.01 7.03
CA LEU A 272 -0.97 11.13 8.39
C LEU A 272 -2.50 10.99 8.42
N GLN A 273 -2.98 10.15 9.32
CA GLN A 273 -4.42 10.06 9.58
C GLN A 273 -4.70 10.16 11.07
N ARG A 274 -5.90 10.60 11.40
CA ARG A 274 -6.39 10.64 12.79
C ARG A 274 -6.59 9.21 13.28
N ARG A 275 -6.18 8.94 14.52
CA ARG A 275 -6.52 7.68 15.20
C ARG A 275 -7.89 7.87 15.87
N GLU A 276 -8.82 6.97 15.56
CA GLU A 276 -10.09 6.84 16.26
C GLU A 276 -9.93 6.17 17.61
#